data_9e00295b2f23c46719cfbd03cfc4db68
#
_entry.id   9e00295b2f23c46719cfbd03cfc4db68
#
_cell.length_a   1.000
_cell.length_b   1.000
_cell.length_c   1.000
_cell.angle_alpha   90.00
_cell.angle_beta   90.00
_cell.angle_gamma   90.00
#
_symmetry.space_group_name_H-M   'P 1'
#
loop_
_entity.id
_entity.type
_entity.pdbx_description
1 polymer ?
#
loop_
_entity_poly.entity_id
_entity_poly.type
_entity_poly.pdbx_seq_one_letter_code
_entity_poly.pdbx_strand_id
1 'polypeptide(L)'
;VTGGIGYWDHVHGGGLDWQRNGKTLREEGYSTRLIADEAVRLIRARDPARPMLLYAAFNAPHLPNEAPPEAVARYGRVEDPHRRVHAAMVAELDTAIGRLVDALEAEGMLDGTLIWFMSDNGGLNPDAMSPGLRKLAERLQHWFGQPLPFTALEFIRVNALEGGADNGPYRKGKQSVYEGGVRVPSLIHWRGHLAPRRSSKMVTAQDVLPTLLAVVGLEDRAADCDGVDQWPSIREDAATPTPDYVTQGRDGIAFYRFPWKLVSLASGDLELYQIDVDSTERFDRAAEEPSVVKALVDALDAFPRGDQVNLPLWKVLWDPDFFGGEEDRKPWADAVR
;
A
#
# COMPACT_ATOMS: atom_id res chain seq x y z
N VAL A 1 9.33 -11.52 -2.37
CA VAL A 1 9.98 -10.19 -2.53
C VAL A 1 9.33 -9.20 -1.57
N THR A 2 10.09 -8.21 -1.10
CA THR A 2 9.56 -7.06 -0.37
C THR A 2 9.12 -5.94 -1.31
N GLY A 3 8.30 -4.99 -0.82
CA GLY A 3 7.82 -3.87 -1.64
C GLY A 3 8.93 -2.92 -2.12
N GLY A 4 10.04 -2.83 -1.39
CA GLY A 4 11.12 -1.86 -1.63
C GLY A 4 12.33 -2.40 -2.39
N ILE A 5 12.17 -3.41 -3.24
CA ILE A 5 13.27 -3.94 -4.06
C ILE A 5 13.62 -3.01 -5.23
N GLY A 6 14.87 -3.01 -5.66
CA GLY A 6 15.27 -2.46 -6.96
C GLY A 6 14.55 -3.21 -8.10
N TYR A 7 14.09 -2.48 -9.10
CA TYR A 7 13.25 -3.06 -10.16
C TYR A 7 14.04 -3.89 -11.18
N TRP A 8 15.35 -3.68 -11.25
CA TRP A 8 16.22 -4.36 -12.21
C TRP A 8 17.18 -5.34 -11.55
N ASP A 9 17.72 -4.99 -10.40
CA ASP A 9 18.70 -5.80 -9.68
C ASP A 9 18.05 -6.72 -8.63
N HIS A 10 16.77 -6.46 -8.30
CA HIS A 10 15.98 -7.20 -7.31
C HIS A 10 16.61 -7.23 -5.91
N VAL A 11 17.37 -6.19 -5.58
CA VAL A 11 18.07 -6.03 -4.31
C VAL A 11 17.25 -5.18 -3.35
N HIS A 12 17.21 -5.57 -2.08
CA HIS A 12 16.68 -4.77 -0.97
C HIS A 12 17.65 -4.82 0.21
N GLY A 13 18.00 -3.64 0.75
CA GLY A 13 18.89 -3.55 1.92
C GLY A 13 20.28 -4.15 1.68
N GLY A 14 20.76 -4.20 0.44
CA GLY A 14 22.07 -4.77 0.08
C GLY A 14 22.07 -6.25 -0.21
N GLY A 15 20.94 -6.96 -0.06
CA GLY A 15 20.82 -8.38 -0.38
C GLY A 15 19.77 -8.67 -1.46
N LEU A 16 19.99 -9.72 -2.26
CA LEU A 16 19.05 -10.18 -3.28
C LEU A 16 17.74 -10.64 -2.63
N ASP A 17 16.64 -10.02 -3.03
CA ASP A 17 15.30 -10.29 -2.51
C ASP A 17 14.33 -10.79 -3.60
N TRP A 18 14.80 -11.76 -4.40
CA TRP A 18 14.00 -12.38 -5.44
C TRP A 18 13.95 -13.88 -5.23
N GLN A 19 12.75 -14.42 -5.05
CA GLN A 19 12.57 -15.82 -4.70
C GLN A 19 11.35 -16.44 -5.35
N ARG A 20 11.39 -17.77 -5.53
CA ARG A 20 10.24 -18.59 -5.90
C ARG A 20 10.16 -19.78 -4.95
N ASN A 21 9.01 -19.93 -4.24
CA ASN A 21 8.78 -21.02 -3.29
C ASN A 21 9.89 -21.15 -2.22
N GLY A 22 10.31 -20.01 -1.65
CA GLY A 22 11.35 -19.98 -0.60
C GLY A 22 12.79 -20.18 -1.09
N LYS A 23 13.01 -20.31 -2.41
CA LYS A 23 14.35 -20.45 -2.98
C LYS A 23 14.74 -19.16 -3.71
N THR A 24 15.93 -18.66 -3.40
CA THR A 24 16.52 -17.53 -4.11
C THR A 24 16.62 -17.83 -5.60
N LEU A 25 16.25 -16.85 -6.41
CA LEU A 25 16.24 -16.94 -7.85
C LEU A 25 16.92 -15.70 -8.42
N ARG A 26 17.75 -15.90 -9.46
CA ARG A 26 18.34 -14.81 -10.23
C ARG A 26 17.65 -14.78 -11.59
N GLU A 27 16.89 -13.72 -11.83
CA GLU A 27 16.24 -13.46 -13.12
C GLU A 27 16.62 -12.07 -13.59
N GLU A 28 16.77 -11.90 -14.89
CA GLU A 28 16.98 -10.60 -15.51
C GLU A 28 15.63 -10.02 -15.97
N GLY A 29 15.41 -8.73 -15.75
CA GLY A 29 14.22 -8.05 -16.21
C GLY A 29 13.63 -7.08 -15.19
N TYR A 30 12.63 -6.36 -15.62
CA TYR A 30 11.90 -5.39 -14.79
C TYR A 30 10.89 -6.12 -13.90
N SER A 31 11.00 -5.99 -12.59
CA SER A 31 10.26 -6.79 -11.61
C SER A 31 8.73 -6.80 -11.83
N THR A 32 8.15 -5.65 -12.18
CA THR A 32 6.70 -5.56 -12.49
C THR A 32 6.31 -6.46 -13.65
N ARG A 33 7.15 -6.53 -14.70
CA ARG A 33 6.91 -7.42 -15.86
C ARG A 33 7.06 -8.89 -15.48
N LEU A 34 8.08 -9.21 -14.69
CA LEU A 34 8.35 -10.59 -14.23
C LEU A 34 7.24 -11.12 -13.30
N ILE A 35 6.71 -10.28 -12.40
CA ILE A 35 5.55 -10.64 -11.56
C ILE A 35 4.33 -10.93 -12.44
N ALA A 36 4.08 -10.10 -13.46
CA ALA A 36 2.99 -10.34 -14.40
C ALA A 36 3.19 -11.62 -15.22
N ASP A 37 4.41 -11.91 -15.67
CA ASP A 37 4.75 -13.14 -16.38
C ASP A 37 4.44 -14.38 -15.55
N GLU A 38 4.82 -14.37 -14.27
CA GLU A 38 4.53 -15.48 -13.36
C GLU A 38 3.03 -15.60 -13.09
N ALA A 39 2.31 -14.50 -12.86
CA ALA A 39 0.86 -14.52 -12.68
C ALA A 39 0.13 -15.09 -13.91
N VAL A 40 0.51 -14.67 -15.12
CA VAL A 40 -0.03 -15.21 -16.38
C VAL A 40 0.30 -16.70 -16.52
N ARG A 41 1.52 -17.11 -16.18
CA ARG A 41 1.91 -18.52 -16.18
C ARG A 41 1.03 -19.35 -15.23
N LEU A 42 0.74 -18.86 -14.02
CA LEU A 42 -0.09 -19.52 -13.04
C LEU A 42 -1.55 -19.63 -13.51
N ILE A 43 -2.10 -18.57 -14.11
CA ILE A 43 -3.45 -18.55 -14.70
C ILE A 43 -3.56 -19.68 -15.77
N ARG A 44 -2.57 -19.79 -16.66
CA ARG A 44 -2.55 -20.80 -17.72
C ARG A 44 -2.31 -22.23 -17.22
N ALA A 45 -1.54 -22.37 -16.15
CA ALA A 45 -1.17 -23.68 -15.59
C ALA A 45 -2.14 -24.19 -14.51
N ARG A 46 -3.24 -23.48 -14.25
CA ARG A 46 -4.22 -23.86 -13.22
C ARG A 46 -4.86 -25.22 -13.51
N ASP A 47 -5.32 -25.88 -12.48
CA ASP A 47 -6.25 -27.00 -12.58
C ASP A 47 -7.67 -26.47 -12.82
N PRO A 48 -8.28 -26.70 -13.99
CA PRO A 48 -9.65 -26.20 -14.28
C PRO A 48 -10.73 -26.77 -13.36
N ALA A 49 -10.50 -27.89 -12.69
CA ALA A 49 -11.44 -28.51 -11.77
C ALA A 49 -11.43 -27.87 -10.37
N ARG A 50 -10.52 -26.93 -10.10
CA ARG A 50 -10.35 -26.30 -8.79
C ARG A 50 -10.50 -24.78 -8.89
N PRO A 51 -11.18 -24.14 -7.91
CA PRO A 51 -11.17 -22.69 -7.82
C PRO A 51 -9.74 -22.17 -7.57
N MET A 52 -9.44 -20.99 -8.09
CA MET A 52 -8.14 -20.34 -7.94
C MET A 52 -8.28 -19.04 -7.15
N LEU A 53 -7.45 -18.85 -6.13
CA LEU A 53 -7.17 -17.55 -5.52
C LEU A 53 -5.77 -17.11 -5.94
N LEU A 54 -5.66 -15.94 -6.56
CA LEU A 54 -4.39 -15.34 -6.95
C LEU A 54 -4.23 -13.98 -6.26
N TYR A 55 -3.22 -13.86 -5.41
CA TYR A 55 -2.79 -12.59 -4.84
C TYR A 55 -1.55 -12.09 -5.57
N ALA A 56 -1.74 -11.15 -6.50
CA ALA A 56 -0.66 -10.56 -7.30
C ALA A 56 -0.15 -9.27 -6.63
N ALA A 57 0.81 -9.41 -5.75
CA ALA A 57 1.41 -8.29 -5.00
C ALA A 57 2.54 -7.65 -5.81
N PHE A 58 2.22 -6.56 -6.52
CA PHE A 58 3.21 -5.77 -7.24
C PHE A 58 3.95 -4.83 -6.30
N ASN A 59 5.28 -4.69 -6.48
CA ASN A 59 6.06 -3.68 -5.79
C ASN A 59 5.87 -2.27 -6.40
N ALA A 60 5.45 -2.16 -7.66
CA ALA A 60 5.17 -0.88 -8.31
C ALA A 60 3.94 -0.18 -7.70
N PRO A 61 3.98 1.13 -7.49
CA PRO A 61 5.06 2.09 -7.78
C PRO A 61 5.90 2.48 -6.56
N HIS A 62 6.30 1.53 -5.71
CA HIS A 62 7.16 1.78 -4.55
C HIS A 62 8.56 2.26 -4.98
N LEU A 63 9.25 3.02 -4.12
CA LEU A 63 10.65 3.35 -4.32
C LEU A 63 11.55 2.08 -4.36
N PRO A 64 12.68 2.12 -5.09
CA PRO A 64 13.25 3.26 -5.83
C PRO A 64 12.45 3.63 -7.09
N ASN A 65 12.59 4.91 -7.51
CA ASN A 65 11.97 5.39 -8.74
C ASN A 65 12.72 4.84 -9.97
N GLU A 66 12.29 3.71 -10.47
CA GLU A 66 12.87 3.03 -11.62
C GLU A 66 11.78 2.59 -12.59
N ALA A 67 11.93 2.95 -13.85
CA ALA A 67 11.04 2.50 -14.92
C ALA A 67 11.82 2.31 -16.22
N PRO A 68 11.32 1.48 -17.14
CA PRO A 68 11.92 1.34 -18.46
C PRO A 68 12.05 2.70 -19.17
N PRO A 69 13.19 3.00 -19.81
CA PRO A 69 13.43 4.29 -20.45
C PRO A 69 12.34 4.67 -21.48
N GLU A 70 11.84 3.70 -22.22
CA GLU A 70 10.76 3.88 -23.18
C GLU A 70 9.41 4.26 -22.52
N ALA A 71 9.16 3.78 -21.30
CA ALA A 71 7.99 4.18 -20.54
C ALA A 71 8.15 5.61 -20.01
N VAL A 72 9.32 5.98 -19.49
CA VAL A 72 9.62 7.34 -19.02
C VAL A 72 9.49 8.36 -20.15
N ALA A 73 9.94 8.02 -21.36
CA ALA A 73 9.87 8.90 -22.52
C ALA A 73 8.43 9.33 -22.88
N ARG A 74 7.42 8.49 -22.61
CA ARG A 74 6.00 8.83 -22.84
C ARG A 74 5.52 10.00 -21.97
N TYR A 75 6.17 10.25 -20.85
CA TYR A 75 5.83 11.27 -19.85
C TYR A 75 6.75 12.50 -19.93
N GLY A 76 7.42 12.74 -21.04
CA GLY A 76 8.36 13.86 -21.23
C GLY A 76 7.80 15.25 -20.95
N ARG A 77 6.45 15.41 -20.94
CA ARG A 77 5.79 16.67 -20.60
C ARG A 77 5.67 16.93 -19.10
N VAL A 78 5.91 15.92 -18.27
CA VAL A 78 5.93 16.06 -16.81
C VAL A 78 7.28 16.65 -16.42
N GLU A 79 7.28 17.88 -15.90
CA GLU A 79 8.50 18.64 -15.61
C GLU A 79 9.31 18.02 -14.48
N ASP A 80 8.66 17.65 -13.37
CA ASP A 80 9.30 17.01 -12.23
C ASP A 80 9.82 15.61 -12.61
N PRO A 81 11.13 15.34 -12.50
CA PRO A 81 11.72 14.07 -12.92
C PRO A 81 11.24 12.87 -12.09
N HIS A 82 11.02 13.04 -10.77
CA HIS A 82 10.53 11.97 -9.90
C HIS A 82 9.09 11.64 -10.20
N ARG A 83 8.25 12.67 -10.42
CA ARG A 83 6.86 12.52 -10.85
C ARG A 83 6.77 11.85 -12.22
N ARG A 84 7.68 12.17 -13.14
CA ARG A 84 7.74 11.55 -14.47
C ARG A 84 8.01 10.07 -14.39
N VAL A 85 9.02 9.65 -13.61
CA VAL A 85 9.35 8.24 -13.45
C VAL A 85 8.23 7.51 -12.71
N HIS A 86 7.67 8.09 -11.66
CA HIS A 86 6.53 7.52 -10.96
C HIS A 86 5.33 7.27 -11.88
N ALA A 87 4.99 8.23 -12.76
CA ALA A 87 3.92 8.06 -13.76
C ALA A 87 4.22 6.91 -14.73
N ALA A 88 5.47 6.75 -15.14
CA ALA A 88 5.90 5.64 -15.98
C ALA A 88 5.78 4.27 -15.24
N MET A 89 6.13 4.21 -13.95
CA MET A 89 5.96 3.02 -13.12
C MET A 89 4.48 2.61 -13.00
N VAL A 90 3.59 3.58 -12.79
CA VAL A 90 2.14 3.33 -12.75
C VAL A 90 1.63 2.82 -14.10
N ALA A 91 2.12 3.36 -15.22
CA ALA A 91 1.76 2.87 -16.56
C ALA A 91 2.26 1.44 -16.84
N GLU A 92 3.46 1.08 -16.35
CA GLU A 92 3.95 -0.30 -16.43
C GLU A 92 3.11 -1.25 -15.57
N LEU A 93 2.66 -0.80 -14.40
CA LEU A 93 1.73 -1.55 -13.55
C LEU A 93 0.38 -1.76 -14.25
N ASP A 94 -0.19 -0.71 -14.85
CA ASP A 94 -1.44 -0.80 -15.61
C ASP A 94 -1.32 -1.79 -16.77
N THR A 95 -0.20 -1.72 -17.52
CA THR A 95 0.11 -2.67 -18.59
C THR A 95 0.22 -4.11 -18.06
N ALA A 96 0.85 -4.31 -16.91
CA ALA A 96 0.98 -5.61 -16.26
C ALA A 96 -0.38 -6.18 -15.86
N ILE A 97 -1.25 -5.35 -15.25
CA ILE A 97 -2.62 -5.75 -14.90
C ILE A 97 -3.43 -6.10 -16.15
N GLY A 98 -3.30 -5.30 -17.22
CA GLY A 98 -3.95 -5.59 -18.51
C GLY A 98 -3.61 -6.99 -19.02
N ARG A 99 -2.33 -7.40 -18.94
CA ARG A 99 -1.89 -8.74 -19.34
C ARG A 99 -2.52 -9.87 -18.50
N LEU A 100 -2.78 -9.64 -17.20
CA LEU A 100 -3.49 -10.61 -16.35
C LEU A 100 -4.96 -10.74 -16.82
N VAL A 101 -5.61 -9.61 -17.09
CA VAL A 101 -6.99 -9.58 -17.59
C VAL A 101 -7.11 -10.29 -18.95
N ASP A 102 -6.18 -9.99 -19.87
CA ASP A 102 -6.12 -10.65 -21.19
C ASP A 102 -5.92 -12.17 -21.05
N ALA A 103 -5.07 -12.59 -20.10
CA ALA A 103 -4.87 -14.02 -19.85
C ALA A 103 -6.14 -14.68 -19.28
N LEU A 104 -6.85 -14.03 -18.35
CA LEU A 104 -8.12 -14.54 -17.83
C LEU A 104 -9.18 -14.64 -18.93
N GLU A 105 -9.22 -13.68 -19.84
CA GLU A 105 -10.15 -13.70 -20.98
C GLU A 105 -9.80 -14.82 -21.95
N ALA A 106 -8.53 -14.95 -22.33
CA ALA A 106 -8.05 -16.00 -23.24
C ALA A 106 -8.30 -17.43 -22.71
N GLU A 107 -8.26 -17.59 -21.38
CA GLU A 107 -8.54 -18.86 -20.70
C GLU A 107 -10.04 -19.07 -20.38
N GLY A 108 -10.93 -18.16 -20.81
CA GLY A 108 -12.36 -18.23 -20.55
C GLY A 108 -12.75 -18.08 -19.08
N MET A 109 -11.89 -17.46 -18.27
CA MET A 109 -12.09 -17.31 -16.82
C MET A 109 -12.70 -15.97 -16.41
N LEU A 110 -12.62 -14.94 -17.25
CA LEU A 110 -12.89 -13.56 -16.84
C LEU A 110 -14.31 -13.35 -16.30
N ASP A 111 -15.32 -14.03 -16.88
CA ASP A 111 -16.71 -13.93 -16.42
C ASP A 111 -16.93 -14.60 -15.06
N GLY A 112 -16.13 -15.62 -14.73
CA GLY A 112 -16.14 -16.31 -13.44
C GLY A 112 -15.15 -15.76 -12.42
N THR A 113 -14.48 -14.64 -12.70
CA THR A 113 -13.43 -14.09 -11.82
C THR A 113 -13.83 -12.75 -11.23
N LEU A 114 -13.84 -12.67 -9.90
CA LEU A 114 -13.85 -11.38 -9.20
C LEU A 114 -12.41 -10.86 -9.15
N ILE A 115 -12.20 -9.67 -9.69
CA ILE A 115 -10.92 -8.95 -9.63
C ILE A 115 -11.07 -7.82 -8.62
N TRP A 116 -10.20 -7.80 -7.60
CA TRP A 116 -10.13 -6.72 -6.62
C TRP A 116 -8.75 -6.07 -6.68
N PHE A 117 -8.71 -4.86 -7.21
CA PHE A 117 -7.51 -4.02 -7.22
C PHE A 117 -7.56 -3.03 -6.06
N MET A 118 -6.44 -2.87 -5.36
CA MET A 118 -6.26 -1.84 -4.34
C MET A 118 -4.79 -1.48 -4.17
N SER A 119 -4.52 -0.27 -3.69
CA SER A 119 -3.21 0.09 -3.15
C SER A 119 -3.13 -0.31 -1.67
N ASP A 120 -1.94 -0.51 -1.14
CA ASP A 120 -1.68 -0.85 0.26
C ASP A 120 -1.70 0.37 1.18
N ASN A 121 -1.23 1.51 0.69
CA ASN A 121 -1.17 2.80 1.40
C ASN A 121 -1.12 3.98 0.40
N GLY A 122 -1.23 5.19 0.95
CA GLY A 122 -1.05 6.40 0.17
C GLY A 122 0.38 6.56 -0.36
N GLY A 123 0.53 7.31 -1.42
CA GLY A 123 1.82 7.51 -2.07
C GLY A 123 2.78 8.38 -1.24
N LEU A 124 4.08 8.15 -1.44
CA LEU A 124 5.12 8.98 -0.84
C LEU A 124 5.24 10.28 -1.62
N ASN A 125 4.91 11.38 -0.97
CA ASN A 125 5.06 12.73 -1.50
C ASN A 125 6.19 13.48 -0.76
N PRO A 126 6.65 14.64 -1.28
CA PRO A 126 7.72 15.42 -0.66
C PRO A 126 7.45 15.83 0.80
N ASP A 127 6.18 15.91 1.21
CA ASP A 127 5.78 16.34 2.55
C ASP A 127 5.78 15.20 3.58
N ALA A 128 6.06 13.97 3.17
CA ALA A 128 6.11 12.81 4.05
C ALA A 128 7.30 12.84 5.03
N MET A 129 8.37 13.58 4.69
CA MET A 129 9.56 13.68 5.51
C MET A 129 9.68 15.07 6.16
N SER A 130 10.27 15.10 7.37
CA SER A 130 10.49 16.37 8.06
C SER A 130 11.42 17.28 7.25
N PRO A 131 11.19 18.62 7.24
CA PRO A 131 12.04 19.57 6.51
C PRO A 131 13.52 19.49 6.89
N GLY A 132 13.83 19.15 8.15
CA GLY A 132 15.21 18.99 8.62
C GLY A 132 15.92 17.80 7.99
N LEU A 133 15.23 16.65 7.90
CA LEU A 133 15.78 15.45 7.30
C LEU A 133 15.95 15.60 5.78
N ARG A 134 15.02 16.29 5.13
CA ARG A 134 15.12 16.63 3.71
C ARG A 134 16.36 17.49 3.42
N LYS A 135 16.56 18.58 4.19
CA LYS A 135 17.75 19.43 4.08
C LYS A 135 19.06 18.66 4.32
N LEU A 136 19.04 17.70 5.26
CA LEU A 136 20.20 16.84 5.50
C LEU A 136 20.47 15.96 4.28
N ALA A 137 19.45 15.31 3.73
CA ALA A 137 19.58 14.47 2.53
C ALA A 137 20.11 15.29 1.33
N GLU A 138 19.59 16.50 1.10
CA GLU A 138 20.08 17.43 0.06
C GLU A 138 21.57 17.76 0.22
N ARG A 139 22.02 18.05 1.47
CA ARG A 139 23.45 18.33 1.76
C ARG A 139 24.33 17.12 1.54
N LEU A 140 23.90 15.94 2.01
CA LEU A 140 24.66 14.71 1.83
C LEU A 140 24.79 14.37 0.33
N GLN A 141 23.70 14.49 -0.43
CA GLN A 141 23.72 14.31 -1.89
C GLN A 141 24.65 15.32 -2.58
N HIS A 142 24.65 16.57 -2.14
CA HIS A 142 25.55 17.61 -2.69
C HIS A 142 27.03 17.29 -2.45
N TRP A 143 27.38 16.74 -1.28
CA TRP A 143 28.78 16.46 -0.93
C TRP A 143 29.30 15.12 -1.48
N PHE A 144 28.48 14.10 -1.50
CA PHE A 144 28.89 12.74 -1.82
C PHE A 144 28.39 12.25 -3.20
N GLY A 145 27.50 12.97 -3.85
CA GLY A 145 26.86 12.50 -5.11
C GLY A 145 25.76 11.48 -4.86
N GLN A 146 25.43 10.72 -5.90
CA GLN A 146 24.44 9.64 -5.91
C GLN A 146 25.03 8.39 -6.53
N PRO A 147 24.78 7.19 -5.94
CA PRO A 147 24.16 6.93 -4.64
C PRO A 147 25.05 7.38 -3.46
N LEU A 148 24.46 7.57 -2.27
CA LEU A 148 25.25 7.86 -1.07
C LEU A 148 26.06 6.62 -0.65
N PRO A 149 27.22 6.83 0.01
CA PRO A 149 28.21 5.77 0.23
C PRO A 149 27.77 4.65 1.20
N PHE A 150 26.66 4.84 1.93
CA PHE A 150 26.14 3.85 2.86
C PHE A 150 24.66 3.58 2.56
N THR A 151 24.26 2.31 2.55
CA THR A 151 22.88 1.87 2.25
C THR A 151 21.84 2.61 3.11
N ALA A 152 22.13 2.80 4.40
CA ALA A 152 21.23 3.52 5.29
C ALA A 152 21.08 5.01 4.92
N LEU A 153 22.17 5.67 4.50
CA LEU A 153 22.11 7.07 4.05
C LEU A 153 21.39 7.19 2.72
N GLU A 154 21.64 6.26 1.81
CA GLU A 154 20.93 6.20 0.53
C GLU A 154 19.42 5.95 0.73
N PHE A 155 19.05 5.06 1.64
CA PHE A 155 17.64 4.87 2.03
C PHE A 155 16.99 6.18 2.52
N ILE A 156 17.69 6.95 3.36
CA ILE A 156 17.21 8.26 3.83
C ILE A 156 17.06 9.22 2.66
N ARG A 157 18.06 9.29 1.78
CA ARG A 157 18.04 10.17 0.61
C ARG A 157 16.86 9.86 -0.31
N VAL A 158 16.71 8.61 -0.70
CA VAL A 158 15.65 8.16 -1.60
C VAL A 158 14.27 8.48 -1.01
N ASN A 159 14.04 8.15 0.25
CA ASN A 159 12.75 8.44 0.90
C ASN A 159 12.50 9.94 1.12
N ALA A 160 13.54 10.76 1.25
CA ALA A 160 13.39 12.19 1.48
C ALA A 160 13.24 13.00 0.18
N LEU A 161 13.83 12.54 -0.93
CA LEU A 161 13.96 13.33 -2.16
C LEU A 161 13.25 12.74 -3.37
N GLU A 162 13.03 11.42 -3.42
CA GLU A 162 12.53 10.78 -4.64
C GLU A 162 11.02 10.51 -4.66
N GLY A 163 10.27 10.96 -3.66
CA GLY A 163 8.81 10.80 -3.65
C GLY A 163 8.15 11.51 -4.83
N GLY A 164 7.57 10.74 -5.77
CA GLY A 164 6.91 11.26 -6.98
C GLY A 164 5.40 11.13 -6.95
N ALA A 165 4.83 10.62 -5.87
CA ALA A 165 3.39 10.42 -5.74
C ALA A 165 2.64 11.73 -5.47
N ASP A 166 1.35 11.72 -5.80
CA ASP A 166 0.40 12.77 -5.50
C ASP A 166 -0.89 12.11 -4.99
N ASN A 167 -1.24 12.42 -3.76
CA ASN A 167 -2.42 11.84 -3.12
C ASN A 167 -3.71 12.64 -3.44
N GLY A 168 -3.68 13.44 -4.48
CA GLY A 168 -4.81 14.28 -4.90
C GLY A 168 -5.16 15.32 -3.84
N PRO A 169 -6.47 15.51 -3.53
CA PRO A 169 -6.87 16.53 -2.58
C PRO A 169 -6.65 16.14 -1.11
N TYR A 170 -6.25 14.89 -0.83
CA TYR A 170 -6.12 14.34 0.51
C TYR A 170 -4.88 14.84 1.21
N ARG A 171 -5.01 15.06 2.52
CA ARG A 171 -3.94 15.60 3.36
C ARG A 171 -2.81 14.60 3.52
N LYS A 172 -1.56 15.04 3.36
CA LYS A 172 -0.31 14.26 3.52
C LYS A 172 -0.20 13.04 2.58
N GLY A 173 0.42 11.95 3.03
CA GLY A 173 0.70 10.75 2.22
C GLY A 173 1.27 9.62 3.07
N LYS A 174 2.02 8.73 2.45
CA LYS A 174 2.58 7.52 3.08
C LYS A 174 3.14 7.79 4.47
N GLN A 175 2.87 6.87 5.40
CA GLN A 175 3.28 6.90 6.82
C GLN A 175 2.51 7.90 7.69
N SER A 176 1.53 8.60 7.14
CA SER A 176 0.66 9.49 7.88
C SER A 176 -0.68 8.83 8.19
N VAL A 177 -1.32 9.24 9.28
CA VAL A 177 -2.67 8.80 9.63
C VAL A 177 -3.77 9.61 8.91
N TYR A 178 -3.41 10.68 8.20
CA TYR A 178 -4.36 11.46 7.40
C TYR A 178 -4.80 10.74 6.13
N GLU A 179 -5.91 11.18 5.55
CA GLU A 179 -6.54 10.49 4.40
C GLU A 179 -5.57 10.27 3.23
N GLY A 180 -4.62 11.17 2.99
CA GLY A 180 -3.59 10.96 1.96
C GLY A 180 -2.64 9.79 2.24
N GLY A 181 -2.53 9.35 3.49
CA GLY A 181 -1.72 8.18 3.87
C GLY A 181 -2.49 6.88 3.88
N VAL A 182 -3.82 6.92 4.13
CA VAL A 182 -4.63 5.72 4.40
C VAL A 182 -5.75 5.49 3.40
N ARG A 183 -6.26 6.53 2.75
CA ARG A 183 -7.30 6.41 1.74
C ARG A 183 -6.68 6.08 0.39
N VAL A 184 -6.97 4.91 -0.12
CA VAL A 184 -6.34 4.35 -1.31
C VAL A 184 -7.36 4.13 -2.44
N PRO A 185 -6.92 4.17 -3.71
CA PRO A 185 -7.76 3.73 -4.81
C PRO A 185 -8.05 2.25 -4.67
N SER A 186 -9.32 1.89 -4.84
CA SER A 186 -9.78 0.51 -4.90
C SER A 186 -10.82 0.35 -5.99
N LEU A 187 -10.79 -0.78 -6.69
CA LEU A 187 -11.71 -1.14 -7.76
C LEU A 187 -12.03 -2.61 -7.69
N ILE A 188 -13.33 -2.93 -7.80
CA ILE A 188 -13.78 -4.31 -7.89
C ILE A 188 -14.49 -4.50 -9.23
N HIS A 189 -14.10 -5.54 -9.93
CA HIS A 189 -14.68 -5.92 -11.21
C HIS A 189 -15.12 -7.38 -11.20
N TRP A 190 -16.34 -7.64 -11.64
CA TRP A 190 -16.83 -8.97 -11.91
C TRP A 190 -17.85 -8.88 -13.04
N ARG A 191 -17.42 -9.30 -14.21
CA ARG A 191 -18.21 -9.19 -15.46
C ARG A 191 -19.56 -9.91 -15.32
N GLY A 192 -20.65 -9.21 -15.63
CA GLY A 192 -22.00 -9.76 -15.52
C GLY A 192 -22.59 -9.85 -14.11
N HIS A 193 -21.81 -9.62 -13.07
CA HIS A 193 -22.25 -9.70 -11.67
C HIS A 193 -22.29 -8.32 -10.97
N LEU A 194 -21.45 -7.39 -11.37
CA LEU A 194 -21.40 -6.04 -10.81
C LEU A 194 -21.67 -4.99 -11.88
N ALA A 195 -22.63 -4.10 -11.61
CA ALA A 195 -22.86 -2.92 -12.43
C ALA A 195 -21.82 -1.82 -12.13
N PRO A 196 -21.37 -1.04 -13.15
CA PRO A 196 -20.47 0.09 -12.94
C PRO A 196 -21.08 1.13 -12.00
N ARG A 197 -20.38 1.46 -10.92
CA ARG A 197 -20.77 2.51 -9.99
C ARG A 197 -19.59 3.03 -9.20
N ARG A 198 -19.77 4.15 -8.50
CA ARG A 198 -18.86 4.64 -7.47
C ARG A 198 -19.55 4.48 -6.11
N SER A 199 -18.78 4.06 -5.11
CA SER A 199 -19.22 4.00 -3.71
C SER A 199 -18.39 4.95 -2.86
N SER A 200 -19.03 5.63 -1.93
CA SER A 200 -18.37 6.44 -0.90
C SER A 200 -18.31 5.72 0.45
N LYS A 201 -18.78 4.47 0.50
CA LYS A 201 -18.76 3.69 1.73
C LYS A 201 -17.34 3.29 2.10
N MET A 202 -17.06 3.33 3.39
CA MET A 202 -15.76 2.92 3.92
C MET A 202 -15.66 1.39 3.88
N VAL A 203 -14.62 0.91 3.23
CA VAL A 203 -14.19 -0.50 3.23
C VAL A 203 -12.72 -0.52 3.61
N THR A 204 -12.35 -1.35 4.57
CA THR A 204 -10.98 -1.45 5.07
C THR A 204 -10.28 -2.69 4.52
N ALA A 205 -8.94 -2.73 4.64
CA ALA A 205 -8.18 -3.92 4.26
C ALA A 205 -8.58 -5.17 5.09
N GLN A 206 -9.06 -4.98 6.32
CA GLN A 206 -9.54 -6.08 7.19
C GLN A 206 -10.83 -6.72 6.63
N ASP A 207 -11.64 -5.96 5.87
CA ASP A 207 -12.91 -6.44 5.30
C ASP A 207 -12.70 -7.32 4.07
N VAL A 208 -11.51 -7.33 3.48
CA VAL A 208 -11.24 -8.07 2.22
C VAL A 208 -11.45 -9.57 2.42
N LEU A 209 -10.84 -10.15 3.45
CA LEU A 209 -10.93 -11.60 3.67
C LEU A 209 -12.37 -12.06 3.97
N PRO A 210 -13.09 -11.49 4.95
CA PRO A 210 -14.48 -11.92 5.21
C PRO A 210 -15.41 -11.68 4.03
N THR A 211 -15.21 -10.61 3.26
CA THR A 211 -15.97 -10.37 2.03
C THR A 211 -15.69 -11.42 0.95
N LEU A 212 -14.44 -11.80 0.73
CA LEU A 212 -14.10 -12.85 -0.23
C LEU A 212 -14.64 -14.23 0.22
N LEU A 213 -14.61 -14.52 1.52
CA LEU A 213 -15.20 -15.74 2.07
C LEU A 213 -16.71 -15.78 1.81
N ALA A 214 -17.42 -14.68 2.00
CA ALA A 214 -18.84 -14.59 1.68
C ALA A 214 -19.12 -14.79 0.19
N VAL A 215 -18.32 -14.18 -0.68
CA VAL A 215 -18.44 -14.35 -2.15
C VAL A 215 -18.33 -15.81 -2.59
N VAL A 216 -17.53 -16.61 -1.91
CA VAL A 216 -17.32 -18.03 -2.26
C VAL A 216 -18.13 -19.01 -1.42
N GLY A 217 -19.06 -18.53 -0.57
CA GLY A 217 -19.94 -19.37 0.25
C GLY A 217 -19.22 -20.05 1.43
N LEU A 218 -18.23 -19.36 2.03
CA LEU A 218 -17.44 -19.84 3.16
C LEU A 218 -17.54 -18.88 4.37
N GLU A 219 -18.68 -18.24 4.57
CA GLU A 219 -18.92 -17.24 5.63
C GLU A 219 -18.60 -17.77 7.03
N ASP A 220 -18.85 -19.06 7.26
CA ASP A 220 -18.56 -19.73 8.53
C ASP A 220 -17.06 -19.68 8.91
N ARG A 221 -16.19 -19.45 7.92
CA ARG A 221 -14.74 -19.32 8.13
C ARG A 221 -14.30 -17.90 8.52
N ALA A 222 -15.22 -16.94 8.53
CA ALA A 222 -14.93 -15.55 8.85
C ALA A 222 -15.03 -15.22 10.36
N ALA A 223 -15.33 -16.20 11.23
CA ALA A 223 -15.59 -15.96 12.66
C ALA A 223 -14.42 -15.29 13.40
N ASP A 224 -13.19 -15.54 12.97
CA ASP A 224 -11.97 -14.97 13.57
C ASP A 224 -11.38 -13.78 12.78
N CYS A 225 -12.15 -13.22 11.82
CA CYS A 225 -11.71 -12.04 11.08
C CYS A 225 -11.99 -10.76 11.87
N ASP A 226 -11.04 -9.81 11.86
CA ASP A 226 -11.22 -8.49 12.48
C ASP A 226 -12.16 -7.58 11.68
N GLY A 227 -12.30 -7.81 10.38
CA GLY A 227 -13.19 -7.09 9.47
C GLY A 227 -14.55 -7.74 9.35
N VAL A 228 -15.41 -7.13 8.54
CA VAL A 228 -16.78 -7.58 8.27
C VAL A 228 -17.01 -7.80 6.78
N ASP A 229 -18.01 -8.63 6.46
CA ASP A 229 -18.45 -8.84 5.08
C ASP A 229 -19.07 -7.55 4.51
N GLN A 230 -18.45 -7.01 3.49
CA GLN A 230 -18.91 -5.85 2.74
C GLN A 230 -19.57 -6.21 1.40
N TRP A 231 -19.75 -7.51 1.10
CA TRP A 231 -20.32 -7.94 -0.17
C TRP A 231 -21.72 -7.37 -0.44
N PRO A 232 -22.65 -7.29 0.53
CA PRO A 232 -23.95 -6.65 0.30
C PRO A 232 -23.84 -5.17 -0.09
N SER A 233 -22.90 -4.45 0.52
CA SER A 233 -22.61 -3.06 0.18
C SER A 233 -21.98 -2.93 -1.22
N ILE A 234 -21.04 -3.81 -1.53
CA ILE A 234 -20.33 -3.83 -2.82
C ILE A 234 -21.29 -4.21 -3.95
N ARG A 235 -22.18 -5.16 -3.75
CA ARG A 235 -23.06 -5.68 -4.78
C ARG A 235 -24.30 -4.81 -4.99
N GLU A 236 -24.97 -4.38 -3.92
CA GLU A 236 -26.32 -3.81 -3.97
C GLU A 236 -26.43 -2.44 -3.30
N ASP A 237 -25.32 -1.84 -2.87
CA ASP A 237 -25.28 -0.61 -2.08
C ASP A 237 -26.04 -0.70 -0.73
N ALA A 238 -26.24 -1.93 -0.25
CA ALA A 238 -26.90 -2.16 1.02
C ALA A 238 -26.10 -1.55 2.19
N ALA A 239 -26.79 -1.25 3.29
CA ALA A 239 -26.11 -0.85 4.50
C ALA A 239 -25.40 -2.05 5.12
N THR A 240 -24.10 -1.91 5.36
CA THR A 240 -23.29 -2.87 6.10
C THR A 240 -22.71 -2.21 7.34
N PRO A 241 -22.39 -2.98 8.38
CA PRO A 241 -21.68 -2.44 9.53
C PRO A 241 -20.36 -1.80 9.10
N THR A 242 -20.03 -0.68 9.71
CA THR A 242 -18.72 -0.05 9.62
C THR A 242 -18.11 -0.15 11.00
N PRO A 243 -17.28 -1.18 11.28
CA PRO A 243 -16.66 -1.34 12.59
C PRO A 243 -15.71 -0.19 12.89
N ASP A 244 -15.46 0.02 14.17
CA ASP A 244 -14.40 0.92 14.59
C ASP A 244 -13.06 0.44 14.01
N TYR A 245 -12.25 1.38 13.55
CA TYR A 245 -10.98 1.09 12.91
C TYR A 245 -9.88 1.99 13.46
N VAL A 246 -8.69 1.44 13.64
CA VAL A 246 -7.51 2.18 14.10
C VAL A 246 -6.41 2.09 13.05
N THR A 247 -5.79 3.22 12.77
CA THR A 247 -4.54 3.25 11.99
C THR A 247 -3.49 4.04 12.74
N GLN A 248 -2.23 3.65 12.57
CA GLN A 248 -1.09 4.31 13.16
C GLN A 248 -0.12 4.79 12.10
N GLY A 249 0.42 5.99 12.29
CA GLY A 249 1.43 6.59 11.44
C GLY A 249 2.53 7.26 12.26
N ARG A 250 3.46 7.92 11.58
CA ARG A 250 4.54 8.68 12.26
C ARG A 250 4.02 9.88 13.05
N ASP A 251 2.93 10.45 12.62
CA ASP A 251 2.31 11.64 13.21
C ASP A 251 1.35 11.33 14.35
N GLY A 252 0.95 10.07 14.53
CA GLY A 252 0.07 9.70 15.63
C GLY A 252 -0.78 8.47 15.34
N ILE A 253 -1.96 8.46 15.93
CA ILE A 253 -2.97 7.41 15.78
C ILE A 253 -4.26 8.07 15.28
N ALA A 254 -4.94 7.43 14.32
CA ALA A 254 -6.30 7.80 13.96
C ALA A 254 -7.27 6.69 14.32
N PHE A 255 -8.40 7.09 14.94
CA PHE A 255 -9.52 6.23 15.28
C PHE A 255 -10.74 6.61 14.45
N TYR A 256 -11.30 5.65 13.78
CA TYR A 256 -12.48 5.82 12.92
C TYR A 256 -13.70 5.20 13.58
N ARG A 257 -14.71 6.02 13.81
CA ARG A 257 -16.10 5.61 14.06
C ARG A 257 -16.96 6.40 13.09
N PHE A 258 -17.16 5.83 11.93
CA PHE A 258 -17.79 6.53 10.81
C PHE A 258 -19.10 7.23 11.24
N PRO A 259 -19.33 8.49 10.85
CA PRO A 259 -18.53 9.29 9.90
C PRO A 259 -17.34 10.06 10.52
N TRP A 260 -17.06 9.89 11.81
CA TRP A 260 -16.03 10.61 12.53
C TRP A 260 -14.67 9.93 12.47
N LYS A 261 -13.64 10.77 12.39
CA LYS A 261 -12.23 10.40 12.53
C LYS A 261 -11.57 11.27 13.58
N LEU A 262 -11.12 10.67 14.65
CA LEU A 262 -10.29 11.31 15.67
C LEU A 262 -8.81 11.06 15.33
N VAL A 263 -8.01 12.12 15.29
CA VAL A 263 -6.55 12.03 15.17
C VAL A 263 -5.93 12.43 16.49
N SER A 264 -5.20 11.51 17.11
CA SER A 264 -4.38 11.75 18.29
C SER A 264 -2.94 11.88 17.86
N LEU A 265 -2.42 13.11 17.86
CA LEU A 265 -1.07 13.39 17.43
C LEU A 265 -0.02 12.99 18.50
N ALA A 266 1.19 12.68 18.05
CA ALA A 266 2.31 12.37 18.94
C ALA A 266 2.68 13.56 19.90
N SER A 267 2.25 14.79 19.55
CA SER A 267 2.35 15.98 20.42
C SER A 267 1.37 15.97 21.60
N GLY A 268 0.34 15.12 21.55
CA GLY A 268 -0.77 15.10 22.50
C GLY A 268 -1.99 15.91 22.05
N ASP A 269 -1.89 16.61 20.92
CA ASP A 269 -3.02 17.35 20.37
C ASP A 269 -4.04 16.39 19.73
N LEU A 270 -5.31 16.79 19.79
CA LEU A 270 -6.44 16.04 19.21
C LEU A 270 -7.07 16.85 18.09
N GLU A 271 -7.30 16.20 16.96
CA GLU A 271 -8.05 16.76 15.83
C GLU A 271 -9.27 15.87 15.54
N LEU A 272 -10.40 16.44 15.13
CA LEU A 272 -11.63 15.71 14.80
C LEU A 272 -12.14 16.09 13.42
N TYR A 273 -12.37 15.10 12.57
CA TYR A 273 -12.87 15.29 11.21
C TYR A 273 -14.13 14.48 10.94
N GLN A 274 -15.05 15.04 10.17
CA GLN A 274 -16.22 14.33 9.65
C GLN A 274 -15.94 13.95 8.19
N ILE A 275 -15.37 12.74 7.97
CA ILE A 275 -14.74 12.33 6.70
C ILE A 275 -15.70 12.03 5.55
N ASP A 276 -17.00 11.86 5.81
CA ASP A 276 -18.01 11.71 4.76
C ASP A 276 -18.29 13.03 4.02
N VAL A 277 -18.10 14.17 4.67
CA VAL A 277 -18.31 15.52 4.11
C VAL A 277 -17.00 16.30 3.96
N ASP A 278 -15.99 16.01 4.76
CA ASP A 278 -14.65 16.62 4.72
C ASP A 278 -13.54 15.55 4.60
N SER A 279 -13.54 14.83 3.51
CA SER A 279 -12.52 13.81 3.23
C SER A 279 -11.11 14.39 3.01
N THR A 280 -10.98 15.71 2.96
CA THR A 280 -9.69 16.41 2.79
C THR A 280 -9.12 16.93 4.11
N GLU A 281 -9.86 16.74 5.22
CA GLU A 281 -9.42 17.06 6.59
C GLU A 281 -8.99 18.53 6.74
N ARG A 282 -9.84 19.44 6.23
CA ARG A 282 -9.60 20.89 6.26
C ARG A 282 -10.17 21.57 7.48
N PHE A 283 -11.23 21.00 8.05
CA PHE A 283 -12.00 21.62 9.12
C PHE A 283 -11.95 20.76 10.37
N ASP A 284 -11.01 21.10 11.26
CA ASP A 284 -10.94 20.48 12.58
C ASP A 284 -12.12 20.91 13.44
N ARG A 285 -12.93 19.94 13.84
CA ARG A 285 -14.16 20.10 14.62
C ARG A 285 -13.96 19.80 16.12
N ALA A 286 -12.75 19.56 16.58
CA ALA A 286 -12.49 19.12 17.95
C ALA A 286 -13.02 20.14 18.99
N ALA A 287 -12.86 21.43 18.73
CA ALA A 287 -13.36 22.48 19.62
C ALA A 287 -14.89 22.66 19.58
N GLU A 288 -15.52 22.31 18.44
CA GLU A 288 -16.97 22.44 18.24
C GLU A 288 -17.75 21.25 18.79
N GLU A 289 -17.12 20.05 18.81
CA GLU A 289 -17.74 18.76 19.14
C GLU A 289 -17.03 18.05 20.32
N PRO A 290 -16.85 18.70 21.49
CA PRO A 290 -16.08 18.13 22.58
C PRO A 290 -16.67 16.82 23.15
N SER A 291 -17.99 16.65 23.04
CA SER A 291 -18.66 15.41 23.45
C SER A 291 -18.31 14.23 22.53
N VAL A 292 -18.19 14.46 21.23
CA VAL A 292 -17.77 13.47 20.25
C VAL A 292 -16.30 13.12 20.49
N VAL A 293 -15.44 14.12 20.65
CA VAL A 293 -14.02 13.91 20.97
C VAL A 293 -13.88 12.99 22.19
N LYS A 294 -14.58 13.33 23.30
CA LYS A 294 -14.50 12.51 24.52
C LYS A 294 -14.94 11.07 24.26
N ALA A 295 -16.06 10.87 23.57
CA ALA A 295 -16.57 9.53 23.30
C ALA A 295 -15.62 8.70 22.42
N LEU A 296 -14.93 9.35 21.47
CA LEU A 296 -13.94 8.67 20.60
C LEU A 296 -12.61 8.40 21.33
N VAL A 297 -12.19 9.28 22.23
CA VAL A 297 -11.02 9.02 23.11
C VAL A 297 -11.30 7.83 24.02
N ASP A 298 -12.46 7.83 24.70
CA ASP A 298 -12.84 6.71 25.59
C ASP A 298 -12.89 5.38 24.80
N ALA A 299 -13.35 5.41 23.55
CA ALA A 299 -13.41 4.24 22.68
C ALA A 299 -12.02 3.80 22.18
N LEU A 300 -11.18 4.76 21.81
CA LEU A 300 -9.78 4.48 21.41
C LEU A 300 -8.99 3.85 22.56
N ASP A 301 -9.20 4.32 23.79
CA ASP A 301 -8.52 3.78 24.96
C ASP A 301 -8.99 2.35 25.30
N ALA A 302 -10.25 2.04 25.02
CA ALA A 302 -10.82 0.71 25.18
C ALA A 302 -10.54 -0.23 23.97
N PHE A 303 -10.08 0.31 22.85
CA PHE A 303 -9.85 -0.47 21.62
C PHE A 303 -8.69 -1.46 21.83
N PRO A 304 -8.88 -2.75 21.50
CA PRO A 304 -7.82 -3.74 21.62
C PRO A 304 -6.65 -3.36 20.71
N ARG A 305 -5.54 -3.00 21.31
CA ARG A 305 -4.30 -2.69 20.60
C ARG A 305 -3.26 -3.69 21.04
N GLY A 306 -2.63 -4.36 20.05
CA GLY A 306 -1.45 -5.18 20.33
C GLY A 306 -0.29 -4.31 20.81
N ASP A 307 0.75 -4.95 21.32
CA ASP A 307 1.98 -4.27 21.72
C ASP A 307 2.53 -3.46 20.53
N GLN A 308 2.59 -2.15 20.70
CA GLN A 308 3.13 -1.27 19.67
C GLN A 308 4.66 -1.39 19.67
N VAL A 309 5.20 -2.08 18.70
CA VAL A 309 6.65 -2.10 18.47
C VAL A 309 7.05 -0.85 17.73
N ASN A 310 7.18 0.26 18.44
CA ASN A 310 7.85 1.45 17.93
C ASN A 310 9.35 1.18 17.90
N LEU A 311 9.84 0.60 16.80
CA LEU A 311 11.28 0.53 16.57
C LEU A 311 11.79 1.93 16.26
N PRO A 312 12.65 2.52 17.09
CA PRO A 312 13.25 3.81 16.78
C PRO A 312 13.99 3.72 15.43
N LEU A 313 13.88 4.76 14.61
CA LEU A 313 14.50 4.81 13.28
C LEU A 313 15.99 4.42 13.30
N TRP A 314 16.73 4.79 14.36
CA TRP A 314 18.15 4.43 14.49
C TRP A 314 18.35 2.90 14.66
N LYS A 315 17.43 2.17 15.30
CA LYS A 315 17.52 0.70 15.37
C LYS A 315 17.32 0.09 13.98
N VAL A 316 16.36 0.59 13.21
CA VAL A 316 16.13 0.14 11.82
C VAL A 316 17.35 0.45 10.95
N LEU A 317 17.97 1.64 11.09
CA LEU A 317 19.13 2.06 10.31
C LEU A 317 20.40 1.28 10.63
N TRP A 318 20.53 0.73 11.84
CA TRP A 318 21.67 -0.08 12.29
C TRP A 318 21.36 -1.57 12.40
N ASP A 319 20.18 -2.00 11.92
CA ASP A 319 19.80 -3.41 11.90
C ASP A 319 20.56 -4.14 10.78
N PRO A 320 21.49 -5.07 11.12
CA PRO A 320 22.24 -5.82 10.12
C PRO A 320 21.31 -6.68 9.24
N ASP A 321 20.19 -7.16 9.79
CA ASP A 321 19.23 -7.96 9.04
C ASP A 321 18.44 -7.14 8.02
N PHE A 322 18.33 -5.82 8.24
CA PHE A 322 17.66 -4.91 7.32
C PHE A 322 18.61 -4.32 6.26
N PHE A 323 19.85 -3.93 6.66
CA PHE A 323 20.79 -3.22 5.79
C PHE A 323 22.13 -3.92 5.58
N GLY A 324 22.41 -5.02 6.24
CA GLY A 324 23.71 -5.68 6.23
C GLY A 324 23.64 -7.19 6.06
N GLY A 325 22.48 -7.73 5.65
CA GLY A 325 22.29 -9.17 5.50
C GLY A 325 23.25 -9.80 4.50
N GLU A 326 23.56 -11.05 4.67
CA GLU A 326 24.31 -11.85 3.67
C GLU A 326 23.63 -11.73 2.31
N GLU A 327 24.40 -11.65 1.24
CA GLU A 327 23.98 -11.31 -0.13
C GLU A 327 22.75 -12.12 -0.62
N ASP A 328 22.60 -13.35 -0.17
CA ASP A 328 21.51 -14.26 -0.56
C ASP A 328 20.61 -14.67 0.64
N ARG A 329 20.77 -14.07 1.82
CA ARG A 329 20.01 -14.44 3.00
C ARG A 329 18.89 -13.45 3.28
N LYS A 330 17.64 -13.96 3.33
CA LYS A 330 16.48 -13.21 3.76
C LYS A 330 15.78 -13.94 4.90
N PRO A 331 15.28 -13.21 5.93
CA PRO A 331 14.70 -13.81 7.14
C PRO A 331 13.57 -14.82 6.85
N TRP A 332 12.78 -14.58 5.81
CA TRP A 332 11.68 -15.48 5.42
C TRP A 332 12.14 -16.74 4.68
N ALA A 333 13.34 -16.80 4.14
CA ALA A 333 13.86 -18.00 3.50
C ALA A 333 14.03 -19.16 4.51
N ASP A 334 14.22 -18.84 5.78
CA ASP A 334 14.32 -19.82 6.88
C ASP A 334 12.96 -20.18 7.48
N ALA A 335 11.93 -19.33 7.31
CA ALA A 335 10.59 -19.56 7.85
C ALA A 335 9.75 -20.56 7.03
N VAL A 336 10.20 -20.98 5.86
CA VAL A 336 9.52 -21.90 4.93
C VAL A 336 10.09 -23.31 4.99
N ARG A 337 10.89 -23.63 6.02
CA ARG A 337 11.42 -24.99 6.26
C ARG A 337 10.48 -25.86 7.07
#